data_20ed74dc8a486359f41996c1a36b2611
#
_entry.id   20ed74dc8a486359f41996c1a36b2611
#
_cell.length_a   1.000
_cell.length_b   1.000
_cell.length_c   1.000
_cell.angle_alpha   90.00
_cell.angle_beta   90.00
_cell.angle_gamma   90.00
#
_symmetry.space_group_name_H-M   'P 1'
#
loop_
_entity.id
_entity.type
_entity.pdbx_description
1 polymer ?
#
loop_
_entity_poly.entity_id
_entity_poly.type
_entity_poly.pdbx_seq_one_letter_code
_entity_poly.pdbx_strand_id
1 'polypeptide(L)'
;MGLRNVGLLTLLFFLFYACSDDDTSGDTNPDLDSDVIRSINVRLNPTGYAPLNALIDLETLEAVSVEITVVGREGSTSNITRSFPGTATSFELEVFGLYANYNNTLELTLFDGSGVVLENREVTVETPPLIADMPQISIDVPTNTSELEFNLVNYFGFSQNFRPQRPFIFDQFGDIRWYLNFTSHPELSDLFFDNGMTQLRNGNFLFGNAATRSIYEIDLFGRIVDSWSLQGNGFHHHVIEKPDGNLLVTINDASKSTVEDVVIEIDRATGEFINTWDLNNSLDNSRRGWPTDLADLNEDWFHANALEYSAEDDEIIVSGRTQGVVKLNQQNEVSYILAPHRDWNTSGDGTDLAQFLLTPLDANDQPITDLDVLDGTVNHPDFEWSWYQHSPILMPNGNLMIFDNGDNRNYINAGPYSRAVEYEIDEQNKTIKQVWSYGKERGSETYARIVSKVSYLSDKNSVLFTPGSSVSGGVPAGKVIEVDYGTKSVLFEATINPPNTIFNISFHNVLRVSLLD
;
A
#
# COMPACT_ATOMS: atom_id res chain seq x y z
N MET A 1 -1.70 53.87 63.21
CA MET A 1 -0.42 54.46 62.80
C MET A 1 -0.10 53.89 61.46
N GLY A 2 -0.30 54.49 60.37
CA GLY A 2 0.13 55.77 59.88
C GLY A 2 0.99 55.56 58.64
N LEU A 3 0.33 55.79 57.50
CA LEU A 3 0.86 56.55 56.32
C LEU A 3 2.09 55.97 55.59
N ARG A 4 2.17 55.91 54.29
CA ARG A 4 1.89 56.92 53.24
C ARG A 4 1.90 56.29 51.85
N ASN A 5 0.94 56.75 51.06
CA ASN A 5 0.98 56.59 49.57
C ASN A 5 2.15 57.32 48.96
N VAL A 6 2.86 56.68 48.01
CA VAL A 6 3.60 57.35 46.95
C VAL A 6 3.21 56.70 45.64
N GLY A 7 2.46 57.45 44.83
CA GLY A 7 2.13 57.05 43.48
C GLY A 7 3.38 57.19 42.57
N LEU A 8 3.65 56.18 41.78
CA LEU A 8 4.60 56.21 40.69
C LEU A 8 3.84 56.09 39.38
N LEU A 9 3.82 57.19 38.67
CA LEU A 9 3.22 57.31 37.34
C LEU A 9 4.17 56.61 36.35
N THR A 10 3.78 55.42 35.89
CA THR A 10 4.54 54.73 34.86
C THR A 10 3.92 55.04 33.51
N LEU A 11 4.65 55.79 32.72
CA LEU A 11 4.38 56.16 31.33
C LEU A 11 4.47 54.88 30.47
N LEU A 12 3.35 54.35 29.98
CA LEU A 12 3.34 53.28 28.99
C LEU A 12 3.64 53.86 27.63
N PHE A 13 4.88 53.59 27.11
CA PHE A 13 5.20 53.73 25.70
C PHE A 13 4.59 52.55 24.95
N PHE A 14 3.53 52.78 24.18
CA PHE A 14 3.09 51.87 23.14
C PHE A 14 4.05 51.98 21.98
N LEU A 15 4.96 50.99 21.88
CA LEU A 15 5.67 50.71 20.65
C LEU A 15 4.70 49.94 19.74
N PHE A 16 4.18 50.62 18.74
CA PHE A 16 3.57 49.95 17.58
C PHE A 16 4.69 49.22 16.83
N TYR A 17 4.77 47.90 17.03
CA TYR A 17 5.42 47.03 16.05
C TYR A 17 4.48 46.94 14.87
N ALA A 18 4.79 47.58 13.78
CA ALA A 18 4.25 47.27 12.48
C ALA A 18 4.81 45.89 12.12
N CYS A 19 3.98 44.85 12.13
CA CYS A 19 4.25 43.66 11.37
C CYS A 19 4.22 44.08 9.91
N SER A 20 5.39 44.17 9.28
CA SER A 20 5.46 44.03 7.85
C SER A 20 5.23 42.54 7.55
N ASP A 21 4.10 42.24 6.97
CA ASP A 21 3.92 41.01 6.21
C ASP A 21 4.93 41.06 5.06
N ASP A 22 6.10 40.48 5.27
CA ASP A 22 6.97 40.08 4.18
C ASP A 22 6.36 38.79 3.58
N ASP A 23 5.32 39.00 2.77
CA ASP A 23 4.98 38.10 1.69
C ASP A 23 6.15 38.14 0.70
N THR A 24 7.20 37.38 0.98
CA THR A 24 8.16 37.00 -0.04
C THR A 24 7.57 35.82 -0.84
N SER A 25 6.48 36.09 -1.56
CA SER A 25 6.25 35.46 -2.86
C SER A 25 7.41 35.95 -3.73
N GLY A 26 8.44 35.14 -3.85
CA GLY A 26 9.50 35.37 -4.81
C GLY A 26 8.90 35.29 -6.21
N ASP A 27 8.45 36.42 -6.69
CA ASP A 27 8.10 36.66 -8.08
C ASP A 27 9.42 36.64 -8.87
N THR A 28 9.95 35.44 -9.12
CA THR A 28 10.98 35.23 -10.12
C THR A 28 10.27 35.11 -11.46
N ASN A 29 9.85 36.27 -11.98
CA ASN A 29 9.60 36.39 -13.40
C ASN A 29 10.96 36.73 -14.04
N PRO A 30 11.77 35.78 -14.56
CA PRO A 30 12.88 36.08 -15.41
C PRO A 30 12.29 36.77 -16.65
N ASP A 31 12.95 37.81 -17.18
CA ASP A 31 12.62 38.37 -18.49
C ASP A 31 12.56 37.22 -19.49
N LEU A 32 11.33 36.76 -19.79
CA LEU A 32 11.08 35.66 -20.71
C LEU A 32 11.30 36.19 -22.12
N ASP A 33 12.53 36.01 -22.63
CA ASP A 33 12.82 36.20 -24.05
C ASP A 33 12.24 35.00 -24.83
N SER A 34 10.91 35.01 -25.04
CA SER A 34 10.16 33.96 -25.70
C SER A 34 9.09 34.53 -26.59
N ASP A 35 9.01 34.02 -27.83
CA ASP A 35 7.95 34.35 -28.78
C ASP A 35 6.70 33.45 -28.59
N VAL A 36 6.77 32.43 -27.74
CA VAL A 36 5.69 31.43 -27.52
C VAL A 36 5.13 31.52 -26.11
N ILE A 37 5.98 31.62 -25.09
CA ILE A 37 5.60 31.62 -23.67
C ILE A 37 5.34 33.05 -23.21
N ARG A 38 4.13 33.31 -22.67
CA ARG A 38 3.77 34.59 -22.04
C ARG A 38 4.22 34.62 -20.58
N SER A 39 3.94 33.55 -19.83
CA SER A 39 4.32 33.42 -18.43
C SER A 39 4.48 31.97 -18.03
N ILE A 40 5.34 31.72 -17.06
CA ILE A 40 5.54 30.43 -16.42
C ILE A 40 5.75 30.67 -14.93
N ASN A 41 4.97 29.98 -14.10
CA ASN A 41 5.08 30.05 -12.65
C ASN A 41 5.08 28.65 -12.07
N VAL A 42 6.01 28.35 -11.15
CA VAL A 42 6.14 27.04 -10.52
C VAL A 42 5.74 27.11 -9.06
N ARG A 43 4.81 26.28 -8.67
CA ARG A 43 4.35 26.12 -7.28
C ARG A 43 4.78 24.75 -6.76
N LEU A 44 5.88 24.70 -6.01
CA LEU A 44 6.31 23.48 -5.33
C LEU A 44 5.36 23.17 -4.18
N ASN A 45 4.99 21.86 -4.01
CA ASN A 45 4.14 21.37 -2.93
C ASN A 45 2.84 22.20 -2.74
N PRO A 46 2.03 22.37 -3.78
CA PRO A 46 0.94 23.35 -3.78
C PRO A 46 -0.16 23.07 -2.74
N THR A 47 -0.28 21.82 -2.27
CA THR A 47 -1.23 21.42 -1.23
C THR A 47 -0.63 21.43 0.18
N GLY A 48 0.70 21.45 0.29
CA GLY A 48 1.42 21.25 1.55
C GLY A 48 1.60 19.77 1.95
N TYR A 49 1.07 18.81 1.18
CA TYR A 49 1.02 17.38 1.56
C TYR A 49 1.94 16.48 0.73
N ALA A 50 2.37 16.91 -0.46
CA ALA A 50 3.21 16.15 -1.38
C ALA A 50 4.49 16.92 -1.74
N PRO A 51 5.51 16.94 -0.89
CA PRO A 51 6.68 17.84 -1.01
C PRO A 51 7.53 17.68 -2.27
N LEU A 52 7.42 16.54 -2.98
CA LEU A 52 8.16 16.26 -4.21
C LEU A 52 7.29 16.40 -5.47
N ASN A 53 6.18 17.14 -5.36
CA ASN A 53 5.31 17.46 -6.49
C ASN A 53 5.26 18.97 -6.71
N ALA A 54 5.07 19.37 -7.96
CA ALA A 54 4.88 20.77 -8.33
C ALA A 54 3.73 20.94 -9.31
N LEU A 55 3.20 22.17 -9.37
CA LEU A 55 2.31 22.63 -10.43
C LEU A 55 3.02 23.73 -11.22
N ILE A 56 2.87 23.72 -12.55
CA ILE A 56 3.33 24.79 -13.42
C ILE A 56 2.12 25.45 -14.05
N ASP A 57 1.91 26.72 -13.70
CA ASP A 57 0.95 27.57 -14.39
C ASP A 57 1.67 28.13 -15.62
N LEU A 58 1.25 27.72 -16.82
CA LEU A 58 1.84 28.11 -18.08
C LEU A 58 0.80 28.88 -18.92
N GLU A 59 1.17 30.11 -19.36
CA GLU A 59 0.42 30.83 -20.38
C GLU A 59 1.28 31.01 -21.64
N THR A 60 0.65 30.82 -22.80
CA THR A 60 1.30 30.97 -24.11
C THR A 60 0.61 32.02 -24.97
N LEU A 61 1.32 32.50 -25.99
CA LEU A 61 0.83 33.50 -26.94
C LEU A 61 -0.04 32.89 -28.03
N GLU A 62 0.14 31.59 -28.28
CA GLU A 62 -0.65 30.78 -29.22
C GLU A 62 -1.00 29.44 -28.62
N ALA A 63 -1.95 28.72 -29.22
CA ALA A 63 -2.39 27.41 -28.71
C ALA A 63 -1.31 26.35 -29.00
N VAL A 64 -0.84 25.69 -27.95
CA VAL A 64 0.22 24.66 -27.98
C VAL A 64 -0.24 23.38 -27.29
N SER A 65 0.39 22.24 -27.60
CA SER A 65 0.42 21.08 -26.70
C SER A 65 1.77 21.04 -25.98
N VAL A 66 1.80 20.40 -24.80
CA VAL A 66 2.95 20.47 -23.90
C VAL A 66 3.38 19.06 -23.49
N GLU A 67 4.69 18.85 -23.47
CA GLU A 67 5.32 17.70 -22.82
C GLU A 67 6.28 18.23 -21.75
N ILE A 68 6.29 17.58 -20.57
CA ILE A 68 7.23 17.89 -19.49
C ILE A 68 8.05 16.66 -19.18
N THR A 69 9.36 16.84 -19.10
CA THR A 69 10.30 15.83 -18.64
C THR A 69 10.98 16.29 -17.35
N VAL A 70 10.80 15.54 -16.26
CA VAL A 70 11.67 15.63 -15.08
C VAL A 70 12.97 14.92 -15.42
N VAL A 71 14.06 15.66 -15.54
CA VAL A 71 15.36 15.10 -15.95
C VAL A 71 15.92 14.20 -14.86
N GLY A 72 16.22 12.98 -15.23
CA GLY A 72 16.73 11.97 -14.31
C GLY A 72 18.20 12.14 -13.95
N ARG A 73 18.58 11.72 -12.74
CA ARG A 73 19.96 11.75 -12.24
C ARG A 73 20.82 10.63 -12.83
N GLU A 74 20.19 9.53 -13.19
CA GLU A 74 20.84 8.31 -13.72
C GLU A 74 20.74 8.22 -15.26
N GLY A 75 20.67 9.38 -15.92
CA GLY A 75 20.51 9.48 -17.38
C GLY A 75 19.06 9.36 -17.83
N SER A 76 18.85 9.22 -19.12
CA SER A 76 17.50 9.23 -19.73
C SER A 76 16.57 8.10 -19.26
N THR A 77 17.13 7.00 -18.76
CA THR A 77 16.34 5.88 -18.20
C THR A 77 15.68 6.21 -16.86
N SER A 78 16.07 7.32 -16.21
CA SER A 78 15.47 7.83 -14.98
C SER A 78 14.63 9.09 -15.20
N ASN A 79 14.42 9.51 -16.45
CA ASN A 79 13.51 10.59 -16.80
C ASN A 79 12.05 10.19 -16.55
N ILE A 80 11.26 11.17 -16.09
CA ILE A 80 9.80 11.04 -16.02
C ILE A 80 9.22 12.02 -17.04
N THR A 81 8.63 11.51 -18.12
CA THR A 81 8.06 12.35 -19.17
C THR A 81 6.55 12.20 -19.18
N ARG A 82 5.83 13.32 -19.17
CA ARG A 82 4.37 13.39 -19.24
C ARG A 82 3.93 14.32 -20.36
N SER A 83 3.05 13.83 -21.23
CA SER A 83 2.42 14.62 -22.28
C SER A 83 1.03 15.07 -21.84
N PHE A 84 0.72 16.34 -22.12
CA PHE A 84 -0.59 16.93 -21.85
C PHE A 84 -1.33 17.07 -23.19
N PRO A 85 -2.34 16.21 -23.43
CA PRO A 85 -3.01 16.15 -24.73
C PRO A 85 -3.89 17.37 -24.98
N GLY A 86 -4.07 17.69 -26.26
CA GLY A 86 -4.84 18.84 -26.71
C GLY A 86 -3.99 20.11 -26.80
N THR A 87 -4.57 21.14 -27.41
CA THR A 87 -3.91 22.44 -27.55
C THR A 87 -4.69 23.52 -26.78
N ALA A 88 -3.97 24.33 -26.01
CA ALA A 88 -4.53 25.44 -25.24
C ALA A 88 -3.52 26.57 -25.15
N THR A 89 -3.94 27.72 -24.60
CA THR A 89 -3.08 28.86 -24.30
C THR A 89 -2.86 29.07 -22.81
N SER A 90 -3.50 28.25 -21.97
CA SER A 90 -3.35 28.26 -20.50
C SER A 90 -3.41 26.84 -19.97
N PHE A 91 -2.47 26.49 -19.09
CA PHE A 91 -2.32 25.17 -18.51
C PHE A 91 -2.03 25.27 -17.02
N GLU A 92 -2.55 24.30 -16.26
CA GLU A 92 -2.04 23.90 -14.97
C GLU A 92 -1.41 22.50 -15.14
N LEU A 93 -0.09 22.44 -15.20
CA LEU A 93 0.64 21.22 -15.54
C LEU A 93 1.14 20.57 -14.25
N GLU A 94 0.71 19.33 -14.03
CA GLU A 94 1.11 18.55 -12.86
C GLU A 94 2.47 17.90 -13.09
N VAL A 95 3.38 18.09 -12.11
CA VAL A 95 4.74 17.54 -12.12
C VAL A 95 4.90 16.63 -10.91
N PHE A 96 5.26 15.37 -11.17
CA PHE A 96 5.48 14.34 -10.16
C PHE A 96 6.90 13.81 -10.22
N GLY A 97 7.36 13.24 -9.11
CA GLY A 97 8.60 12.51 -9.07
C GLY A 97 9.86 13.36 -9.06
N LEU A 98 9.82 14.52 -8.41
CA LEU A 98 11.03 15.31 -8.17
C LEU A 98 11.97 14.60 -7.17
N TYR A 99 13.28 14.79 -7.33
CA TYR A 99 14.28 14.34 -6.35
C TYR A 99 14.30 15.27 -5.14
N ALA A 100 14.46 14.71 -3.94
CA ALA A 100 14.60 15.49 -2.72
C ALA A 100 16.00 16.11 -2.57
N ASN A 101 16.10 17.28 -1.92
CA ASN A 101 17.35 18.02 -1.69
C ASN A 101 18.17 18.20 -2.98
N TYR A 102 17.47 18.63 -4.04
CA TYR A 102 18.04 18.69 -5.39
C TYR A 102 17.50 19.87 -6.19
N ASN A 103 18.32 20.39 -7.10
CA ASN A 103 17.90 21.34 -8.13
C ASN A 103 17.41 20.54 -9.34
N ASN A 104 16.11 20.20 -9.33
CA ASN A 104 15.50 19.43 -10.40
C ASN A 104 15.40 20.27 -11.67
N THR A 105 15.81 19.72 -12.80
CA THR A 105 15.60 20.31 -14.12
C THR A 105 14.32 19.74 -14.72
N LEU A 106 13.42 20.61 -15.15
CA LEU A 106 12.23 20.29 -15.92
C LEU A 106 12.44 20.79 -17.35
N GLU A 107 12.33 19.90 -18.32
CA GLU A 107 12.34 20.26 -19.73
C GLU A 107 10.89 20.34 -20.23
N LEU A 108 10.45 21.51 -20.65
CA LEU A 108 9.14 21.73 -21.28
C LEU A 108 9.34 21.80 -22.79
N THR A 109 8.65 20.93 -23.53
CA THR A 109 8.61 20.98 -24.99
C THR A 109 7.20 21.41 -25.42
N LEU A 110 7.12 22.51 -26.14
CA LEU A 110 5.87 23.07 -26.66
C LEU A 110 5.76 22.75 -28.15
N PHE A 111 4.61 22.25 -28.56
CA PHE A 111 4.35 21.87 -29.94
C PHE A 111 3.16 22.67 -30.52
N ASP A 112 3.21 22.94 -31.82
CA ASP A 112 2.05 23.48 -32.54
C ASP A 112 0.96 22.40 -32.76
N GLY A 113 -0.17 22.79 -33.34
CA GLY A 113 -1.29 21.90 -33.64
C GLY A 113 -0.96 20.78 -34.65
N SER A 114 0.21 20.83 -35.31
CA SER A 114 0.71 19.79 -36.22
C SER A 114 1.76 18.87 -35.60
N GLY A 115 2.15 19.13 -34.36
CA GLY A 115 3.17 18.37 -33.62
C GLY A 115 4.62 18.82 -33.91
N VAL A 116 4.80 20.03 -34.48
CA VAL A 116 6.12 20.62 -34.68
C VAL A 116 6.55 21.34 -33.39
N VAL A 117 7.77 21.12 -32.94
CA VAL A 117 8.34 21.79 -31.78
C VAL A 117 8.45 23.30 -32.07
N LEU A 118 7.81 24.09 -31.22
CA LEU A 118 7.88 25.55 -31.25
C LEU A 118 8.98 26.07 -30.32
N GLU A 119 9.04 25.51 -29.11
CA GLU A 119 10.01 25.96 -28.09
C GLU A 119 10.36 24.81 -27.15
N ASN A 120 11.63 24.79 -26.69
CA ASN A 120 12.09 24.00 -25.55
C ASN A 120 12.50 24.98 -24.44
N ARG A 121 12.00 24.73 -23.22
CA ARG A 121 12.28 25.57 -22.07
C ARG A 121 12.72 24.73 -20.89
N GLU A 122 13.88 25.06 -20.31
CA GLU A 122 14.30 24.51 -19.03
C GLU A 122 13.79 25.36 -17.87
N VAL A 123 13.30 24.67 -16.81
CA VAL A 123 12.87 25.28 -15.56
C VAL A 123 13.52 24.51 -14.42
N THR A 124 14.11 25.23 -13.46
CA THR A 124 14.72 24.62 -12.28
C THR A 124 13.79 24.70 -11.09
N VAL A 125 13.64 23.58 -10.36
CA VAL A 125 12.84 23.48 -9.14
C VAL A 125 13.72 22.94 -8.01
N GLU A 126 14.01 23.79 -7.03
CA GLU A 126 14.73 23.39 -5.82
C GLU A 126 13.76 22.73 -4.83
N THR A 127 14.09 21.53 -4.37
CA THR A 127 13.29 20.76 -3.42
C THR A 127 13.98 20.64 -2.07
N PRO A 128 13.21 20.62 -0.95
CA PRO A 128 13.77 20.42 0.38
C PRO A 128 14.30 18.99 0.55
N PRO A 129 15.16 18.76 1.59
CA PRO A 129 15.53 17.39 1.97
C PRO A 129 14.30 16.59 2.44
N LEU A 130 14.41 15.27 2.36
CA LEU A 130 13.44 14.38 2.99
C LEU A 130 13.35 14.67 4.50
N ILE A 131 12.17 14.49 5.05
CA ILE A 131 11.98 14.56 6.50
C ILE A 131 12.74 13.43 7.19
N ALA A 132 13.15 13.64 8.44
CA ALA A 132 14.07 12.76 9.17
C ALA A 132 13.55 11.33 9.40
N ASP A 133 12.23 11.13 9.31
CA ASP A 133 11.59 9.83 9.55
C ASP A 133 11.49 8.96 8.28
N MET A 134 11.94 9.45 7.13
CA MET A 134 11.93 8.66 5.90
C MET A 134 13.03 7.61 5.90
N PRO A 135 12.74 6.38 5.43
CA PRO A 135 13.72 5.31 5.36
C PRO A 135 14.79 5.57 4.29
N GLN A 136 15.88 4.83 4.39
CA GLN A 136 16.90 4.78 3.34
C GLN A 136 16.73 3.50 2.53
N ILE A 137 16.78 3.62 1.22
CA ILE A 137 16.66 2.50 0.30
C ILE A 137 18.06 2.11 -0.19
N SER A 138 18.38 0.82 -0.05
CA SER A 138 19.61 0.24 -0.61
C SER A 138 19.23 -0.72 -1.72
N ILE A 139 19.81 -0.57 -2.90
CA ILE A 139 19.60 -1.52 -4.01
C ILE A 139 20.63 -2.63 -3.88
N ASP A 140 20.16 -3.84 -3.60
CA ASP A 140 20.99 -5.03 -3.42
C ASP A 140 21.23 -5.75 -4.76
N VAL A 141 20.18 -5.81 -5.61
CA VAL A 141 20.24 -6.32 -6.97
C VAL A 141 19.54 -5.31 -7.89
N PRO A 142 20.28 -4.62 -8.76
CA PRO A 142 19.70 -3.67 -9.70
C PRO A 142 18.90 -4.40 -10.79
N THR A 143 17.80 -3.79 -11.23
CA THR A 143 17.07 -4.28 -12.41
C THR A 143 17.84 -4.05 -13.71
N ASN A 144 17.56 -4.87 -14.71
CA ASN A 144 18.10 -4.73 -16.06
C ASN A 144 17.09 -4.08 -17.04
N THR A 145 15.90 -3.69 -16.57
CA THR A 145 14.93 -3.02 -17.43
C THR A 145 15.38 -1.61 -17.79
N SER A 146 15.04 -1.17 -19.01
CA SER A 146 15.21 0.22 -19.44
C SER A 146 14.02 1.11 -19.07
N GLU A 147 12.92 0.52 -18.61
CA GLU A 147 11.73 1.23 -18.17
C GLU A 147 11.90 1.66 -16.71
N LEU A 148 11.48 2.89 -16.42
CA LEU A 148 11.52 3.40 -15.06
C LEU A 148 10.40 2.78 -14.23
N GLU A 149 10.78 2.18 -13.12
CA GLU A 149 9.86 1.47 -12.23
C GLU A 149 9.74 2.13 -10.88
N PHE A 150 8.51 2.15 -10.37
CA PHE A 150 8.19 2.75 -9.09
C PHE A 150 7.55 1.73 -8.14
N ASN A 151 7.96 1.82 -6.87
CA ASN A 151 7.45 0.99 -5.80
C ASN A 151 6.78 1.87 -4.73
N LEU A 152 5.47 1.78 -4.60
CA LEU A 152 4.72 2.38 -3.49
C LEU A 152 4.89 1.52 -2.26
N VAL A 153 5.36 2.11 -1.18
CA VAL A 153 5.47 1.47 0.13
C VAL A 153 4.43 2.07 1.07
N ASN A 154 3.53 1.24 1.54
CA ASN A 154 2.62 1.61 2.61
C ASN A 154 3.35 1.47 3.96
N TYR A 155 4.13 2.51 4.27
CA TYR A 155 5.13 2.50 5.34
C TYR A 155 4.55 2.89 6.67
N PHE A 156 4.83 2.08 7.69
CA PHE A 156 4.69 2.45 9.08
C PHE A 156 5.87 1.95 9.92
N GLY A 157 6.23 2.73 10.92
CA GLY A 157 7.21 2.33 11.92
C GLY A 157 6.56 2.12 13.27
N PHE A 158 7.00 1.13 14.04
CA PHE A 158 6.54 0.91 15.42
C PHE A 158 7.11 1.95 16.40
N SER A 159 6.99 3.22 16.09
CA SER A 159 7.27 4.29 17.03
C SER A 159 5.94 4.83 17.58
N GLN A 160 5.81 4.95 18.89
CA GLN A 160 4.59 5.46 19.53
C GLN A 160 4.21 6.89 19.09
N ASN A 161 5.11 7.60 18.42
CA ASN A 161 4.93 8.97 17.96
C ASN A 161 4.84 9.08 16.43
N PHE A 162 4.73 7.97 15.71
CA PHE A 162 4.78 7.94 14.25
C PHE A 162 3.38 8.12 13.64
N ARG A 163 2.88 9.33 13.73
CA ARG A 163 1.62 9.74 13.08
C ARG A 163 1.77 11.15 12.51
N PRO A 164 1.18 11.46 11.38
CA PRO A 164 0.51 10.54 10.45
C PRO A 164 1.49 9.59 9.78
N GLN A 165 0.98 8.48 9.24
CA GLN A 165 1.75 7.57 8.39
C GLN A 165 2.21 8.30 7.13
N ARG A 166 3.30 7.82 6.54
CA ARG A 166 3.96 8.48 5.39
C ARG A 166 4.22 7.47 4.29
N PRO A 167 3.20 7.09 3.51
CA PRO A 167 3.44 6.30 2.32
C PRO A 167 4.37 7.03 1.37
N PHE A 168 5.22 6.28 0.69
CA PHE A 168 6.18 6.85 -0.26
C PHE A 168 6.37 5.96 -1.47
N ILE A 169 6.85 6.56 -2.55
CA ILE A 169 7.22 5.87 -3.79
C ILE A 169 8.71 6.09 -4.02
N PHE A 170 9.42 4.99 -4.27
CA PHE A 170 10.84 5.02 -4.67
C PHE A 170 11.03 4.37 -6.04
N ASP A 171 12.04 4.82 -6.78
CA ASP A 171 12.38 4.29 -8.09
C ASP A 171 13.38 3.12 -7.99
N GLN A 172 13.66 2.49 -9.11
CA GLN A 172 14.59 1.37 -9.21
C GLN A 172 16.05 1.69 -8.82
N PHE A 173 16.39 2.98 -8.66
CA PHE A 173 17.71 3.43 -8.22
C PHE A 173 17.77 3.69 -6.71
N GLY A 174 16.61 3.61 -6.02
CA GLY A 174 16.48 3.83 -4.57
C GLY A 174 16.18 5.27 -4.19
N ASP A 175 15.94 6.16 -5.15
CA ASP A 175 15.54 7.54 -4.86
C ASP A 175 14.04 7.58 -4.52
N ILE A 176 13.70 8.22 -3.38
CA ILE A 176 12.30 8.51 -3.05
C ILE A 176 11.84 9.66 -3.93
N ARG A 177 10.84 9.38 -4.79
CA ARG A 177 10.34 10.29 -5.82
C ARG A 177 8.98 10.90 -5.46
N TRP A 178 8.32 10.39 -4.44
CA TRP A 178 7.05 10.88 -3.93
C TRP A 178 6.86 10.41 -2.49
N TYR A 179 6.24 11.22 -1.65
CA TYR A 179 5.75 10.82 -0.34
C TYR A 179 4.67 11.80 0.15
N LEU A 180 3.82 11.32 1.08
CA LEU A 180 2.82 12.14 1.73
C LEU A 180 3.29 12.59 3.12
N ASN A 181 2.96 13.84 3.44
CA ASN A 181 3.16 14.41 4.77
C ASN A 181 1.87 15.09 5.24
N PHE A 182 1.03 14.34 5.90
CA PHE A 182 -0.27 14.81 6.41
C PHE A 182 -0.22 15.49 7.79
N THR A 183 0.95 15.87 8.29
CA THR A 183 1.10 16.46 9.64
C THR A 183 0.18 17.66 9.88
N SER A 184 -0.10 18.45 8.86
CA SER A 184 -1.01 19.60 8.91
C SER A 184 -2.36 19.37 8.24
N HIS A 185 -2.66 18.15 7.76
CA HIS A 185 -3.92 17.88 7.09
C HIS A 185 -5.08 17.87 8.11
N PRO A 186 -6.21 18.54 7.83
CA PRO A 186 -7.30 18.67 8.80
C PRO A 186 -7.97 17.34 9.18
N GLU A 187 -8.00 16.36 8.27
CA GLU A 187 -8.67 15.06 8.49
C GLU A 187 -7.68 13.88 8.58
N LEU A 188 -6.52 13.95 7.94
CA LEU A 188 -5.58 12.84 7.82
C LEU A 188 -4.33 12.99 8.70
N SER A 189 -4.28 14.01 9.58
CA SER A 189 -3.17 14.22 10.53
C SER A 189 -2.95 13.05 11.49
N ASP A 190 -3.97 12.22 11.70
CA ASP A 190 -3.92 11.00 12.50
C ASP A 190 -3.96 9.73 11.66
N LEU A 191 -3.57 9.79 10.37
CA LEU A 191 -3.54 8.61 9.50
C LEU A 191 -2.81 7.46 10.19
N PHE A 192 -3.54 6.35 10.38
CA PHE A 192 -3.07 5.21 11.15
C PHE A 192 -2.21 4.26 10.29
N PHE A 193 -1.42 3.42 10.93
CA PHE A 193 -0.47 2.54 10.24
C PHE A 193 -1.16 1.46 9.39
N ASP A 194 -2.31 1.03 9.80
CA ASP A 194 -3.06 -0.04 9.17
C ASP A 194 -4.12 0.54 8.21
N ASN A 195 -3.65 1.12 7.11
CA ASN A 195 -4.52 1.88 6.20
C ASN A 195 -4.81 1.17 4.87
N GLY A 196 -4.10 0.10 4.54
CA GLY A 196 -4.36 -0.72 3.34
C GLY A 196 -4.21 0.03 2.01
N MET A 197 -3.37 1.06 1.94
CA MET A 197 -3.26 1.91 0.75
C MET A 197 -2.94 1.11 -0.51
N THR A 198 -3.73 1.37 -1.57
CA THR A 198 -3.57 0.79 -2.90
C THR A 198 -3.77 1.85 -3.98
N GLN A 199 -3.22 1.62 -5.18
CA GLN A 199 -3.47 2.48 -6.33
C GLN A 199 -4.70 2.00 -7.09
N LEU A 200 -5.60 2.94 -7.41
CA LEU A 200 -6.77 2.71 -8.24
C LEU A 200 -6.43 2.76 -9.73
N ARG A 201 -7.32 2.26 -10.57
CA ARG A 201 -7.18 2.29 -12.03
C ARG A 201 -7.12 3.70 -12.63
N ASN A 202 -7.61 4.70 -11.92
CA ASN A 202 -7.54 6.10 -12.32
C ASN A 202 -6.26 6.82 -11.84
N GLY A 203 -5.30 6.09 -11.26
CA GLY A 203 -4.04 6.62 -10.74
C GLY A 203 -4.11 7.17 -9.31
N ASN A 204 -5.29 7.40 -8.76
CA ASN A 204 -5.48 7.84 -7.38
C ASN A 204 -5.14 6.74 -6.37
N PHE A 205 -5.06 7.09 -5.09
CA PHE A 205 -4.86 6.15 -4.00
C PHE A 205 -6.11 5.98 -3.16
N LEU A 206 -6.44 4.72 -2.86
CA LEU A 206 -7.52 4.31 -1.98
C LEU A 206 -6.93 3.76 -0.68
N PHE A 207 -7.48 4.16 0.47
CA PHE A 207 -7.08 3.64 1.78
C PHE A 207 -8.15 3.88 2.83
N GLY A 208 -8.07 3.14 3.94
CA GLY A 208 -8.90 3.37 5.11
C GLY A 208 -8.17 4.10 6.22
N ASN A 209 -8.92 4.78 7.08
CA ASN A 209 -8.37 5.40 8.28
C ASN A 209 -9.20 5.04 9.52
N ALA A 210 -8.60 4.28 10.42
CA ALA A 210 -9.25 3.84 11.67
C ALA A 210 -9.59 5.03 12.59
N ALA A 211 -8.82 6.12 12.55
CA ALA A 211 -9.06 7.28 13.42
C ALA A 211 -10.35 8.03 13.01
N THR A 212 -10.61 8.20 11.73
CA THR A 212 -11.80 8.86 11.18
C THR A 212 -12.95 7.89 10.88
N ARG A 213 -12.68 6.58 10.88
CA ARG A 213 -13.63 5.53 10.51
C ARG A 213 -14.22 5.75 9.14
N SER A 214 -13.34 5.98 8.18
CA SER A 214 -13.70 6.28 6.80
C SER A 214 -12.70 5.70 5.82
N ILE A 215 -13.16 5.48 4.59
CA ILE A 215 -12.33 5.19 3.42
C ILE A 215 -12.12 6.49 2.67
N TYR A 216 -10.95 6.67 2.08
CA TYR A 216 -10.57 7.87 1.33
C TYR A 216 -10.00 7.50 -0.03
N GLU A 217 -10.36 8.28 -1.03
CA GLU A 217 -9.66 8.38 -2.29
C GLU A 217 -8.91 9.72 -2.33
N ILE A 218 -7.61 9.67 -2.61
CA ILE A 218 -6.78 10.86 -2.76
C ILE A 218 -6.03 10.85 -4.09
N ASP A 219 -5.71 12.04 -4.60
CA ASP A 219 -4.82 12.20 -5.74
C ASP A 219 -3.32 12.19 -5.33
N LEU A 220 -2.43 12.27 -6.31
CA LEU A 220 -0.98 12.32 -6.08
C LEU A 220 -0.53 13.60 -5.32
N PHE A 221 -1.33 14.65 -5.23
CA PHE A 221 -1.06 15.82 -4.41
C PHE A 221 -1.53 15.66 -2.96
N GLY A 222 -2.18 14.54 -2.63
CA GLY A 222 -2.77 14.31 -1.32
C GLY A 222 -4.09 15.05 -1.08
N ARG A 223 -4.77 15.52 -2.15
CA ARG A 223 -6.11 16.09 -2.05
C ARG A 223 -7.13 14.95 -1.92
N ILE A 224 -8.06 15.06 -0.99
CA ILE A 224 -9.19 14.14 -0.90
C ILE A 224 -10.08 14.37 -2.12
N VAL A 225 -10.24 13.32 -2.93
CA VAL A 225 -11.12 13.29 -4.11
C VAL A 225 -12.51 12.84 -3.70
N ASP A 226 -12.57 11.80 -2.84
CA ASP A 226 -13.81 11.28 -2.29
C ASP A 226 -13.59 10.59 -0.94
N SER A 227 -14.69 10.36 -0.18
CA SER A 227 -14.63 9.65 1.09
C SER A 227 -15.93 8.94 1.44
N TRP A 228 -15.84 7.78 2.09
CA TRP A 228 -16.96 6.94 2.49
C TRP A 228 -16.90 6.64 3.99
N SER A 229 -17.95 7.03 4.70
CA SER A 229 -18.07 6.75 6.14
C SER A 229 -18.33 5.26 6.39
N LEU A 230 -17.65 4.69 7.37
CA LEU A 230 -17.92 3.33 7.87
C LEU A 230 -19.04 3.28 8.90
N GLN A 231 -19.86 4.34 8.99
CA GLN A 231 -21.08 4.41 9.82
C GLN A 231 -20.84 4.08 11.31
N GLY A 232 -19.66 4.42 11.81
CA GLY A 232 -19.25 4.19 13.19
C GLY A 232 -18.44 2.91 13.43
N ASN A 233 -18.33 2.05 12.43
CA ASN A 233 -17.45 0.87 12.47
C ASN A 233 -15.97 1.26 12.33
N GLY A 234 -15.07 0.43 12.83
CA GLY A 234 -13.63 0.63 12.68
C GLY A 234 -13.14 0.11 11.33
N PHE A 235 -12.20 0.82 10.69
CA PHE A 235 -11.44 0.26 9.57
C PHE A 235 -10.35 -0.66 10.09
N HIS A 236 -10.09 -1.76 9.37
CA HIS A 236 -8.98 -2.66 9.64
C HIS A 236 -8.37 -3.22 8.36
N HIS A 237 -7.06 -3.16 8.22
CA HIS A 237 -6.16 -3.72 7.20
C HIS A 237 -6.46 -3.40 5.74
N HIS A 238 -7.61 -3.71 5.16
CA HIS A 238 -7.70 -3.80 3.70
C HIS A 238 -8.97 -3.19 3.12
N VAL A 239 -8.78 -2.51 2.00
CA VAL A 239 -9.84 -2.05 1.11
C VAL A 239 -9.42 -2.31 -0.32
N ILE A 240 -10.33 -2.83 -1.14
CA ILE A 240 -10.10 -3.07 -2.57
C ILE A 240 -11.28 -2.54 -3.41
N GLU A 241 -10.97 -2.15 -4.66
CA GLU A 241 -11.96 -1.77 -5.65
C GLU A 241 -12.37 -3.00 -6.49
N LYS A 242 -13.66 -3.30 -6.52
CA LYS A 242 -14.23 -4.33 -7.40
C LYS A 242 -14.23 -3.87 -8.88
N PRO A 243 -14.39 -4.79 -9.84
CA PRO A 243 -14.50 -4.43 -11.26
C PRO A 243 -15.65 -3.47 -11.59
N ASP A 244 -16.74 -3.50 -10.83
CA ASP A 244 -17.89 -2.60 -10.96
C ASP A 244 -17.68 -1.21 -10.32
N GLY A 245 -16.55 -1.03 -9.61
CA GLY A 245 -16.18 0.19 -8.92
C GLY A 245 -16.58 0.25 -7.45
N ASN A 246 -17.39 -0.70 -6.95
CA ASN A 246 -17.72 -0.80 -5.53
C ASN A 246 -16.49 -1.16 -4.69
N LEU A 247 -16.58 -0.93 -3.39
CA LEU A 247 -15.47 -1.15 -2.46
C LEU A 247 -15.75 -2.33 -1.54
N LEU A 248 -14.79 -3.27 -1.43
CA LEU A 248 -14.80 -4.28 -0.38
C LEU A 248 -13.85 -3.84 0.74
N VAL A 249 -14.33 -3.91 1.98
CA VAL A 249 -13.63 -3.36 3.15
C VAL A 249 -13.70 -4.30 4.32
N THR A 250 -12.57 -4.55 4.97
CA THR A 250 -12.53 -5.22 6.28
C THR A 250 -12.82 -4.22 7.39
N ILE A 251 -13.72 -4.56 8.30
CA ILE A 251 -14.15 -3.67 9.38
C ILE A 251 -14.19 -4.35 10.74
N ASN A 252 -14.12 -3.51 11.78
CA ASN A 252 -14.50 -3.87 13.14
C ASN A 252 -15.94 -3.40 13.37
N ASP A 253 -16.89 -4.33 13.39
CA ASP A 253 -18.30 -4.03 13.67
C ASP A 253 -18.46 -3.56 15.11
N ALA A 254 -18.84 -2.30 15.28
CA ALA A 254 -18.97 -1.66 16.61
C ALA A 254 -20.03 -2.28 17.51
N SER A 255 -20.92 -3.13 16.97
CA SER A 255 -21.97 -3.83 17.72
C SER A 255 -21.51 -5.16 18.32
N LYS A 256 -20.32 -5.66 17.93
CA LYS A 256 -19.80 -6.97 18.33
C LYS A 256 -18.76 -6.87 19.45
N SER A 257 -18.55 -8.00 20.11
CA SER A 257 -17.45 -8.18 21.07
C SER A 257 -16.18 -8.75 20.43
N THR A 258 -16.27 -9.23 19.19
CA THR A 258 -15.16 -9.68 18.37
C THR A 258 -14.74 -8.59 17.38
N VAL A 259 -13.50 -8.65 16.91
CA VAL A 259 -12.93 -7.69 15.97
C VAL A 259 -12.39 -8.40 14.73
N GLU A 260 -12.25 -7.67 13.63
CA GLU A 260 -11.54 -8.12 12.43
C GLU A 260 -12.12 -9.41 11.81
N ASP A 261 -13.45 -9.52 11.83
CA ASP A 261 -14.20 -10.67 11.37
C ASP A 261 -15.44 -10.32 10.54
N VAL A 262 -15.48 -9.09 10.00
CA VAL A 262 -16.55 -8.62 9.12
C VAL A 262 -15.97 -7.97 7.88
N VAL A 263 -16.56 -8.31 6.72
CA VAL A 263 -16.31 -7.64 5.43
C VAL A 263 -17.60 -6.99 4.98
N ILE A 264 -17.51 -5.78 4.44
CA ILE A 264 -18.65 -5.08 3.83
C ILE A 264 -18.37 -4.73 2.39
N GLU A 265 -19.43 -4.63 1.60
CA GLU A 265 -19.40 -3.99 0.29
C GLU A 265 -20.08 -2.62 0.37
N ILE A 266 -19.38 -1.59 -0.12
CA ILE A 266 -19.89 -0.23 -0.20
C ILE A 266 -20.20 0.10 -1.65
N ASP A 267 -21.42 0.52 -1.94
CA ASP A 267 -21.76 1.17 -3.19
C ASP A 267 -21.01 2.51 -3.27
N ARG A 268 -20.06 2.61 -4.20
CA ARG A 268 -19.18 3.77 -4.31
C ARG A 268 -19.92 5.09 -4.59
N ALA A 269 -21.04 5.03 -5.30
CA ALA A 269 -21.79 6.23 -5.70
C ALA A 269 -22.63 6.78 -4.54
N THR A 270 -23.14 5.92 -3.65
CA THR A 270 -24.06 6.30 -2.58
C THR A 270 -23.43 6.27 -1.18
N GLY A 271 -22.36 5.49 -0.98
CA GLY A 271 -21.76 5.22 0.31
C GLY A 271 -22.57 4.25 1.19
N GLU A 272 -23.61 3.60 0.61
CA GLU A 272 -24.42 2.64 1.34
C GLU A 272 -23.72 1.27 1.40
N PHE A 273 -23.91 0.55 2.50
CA PHE A 273 -23.49 -0.85 2.62
C PHE A 273 -24.53 -1.72 1.90
N ILE A 274 -24.11 -2.37 0.83
CA ILE A 274 -24.98 -3.18 -0.02
C ILE A 274 -24.84 -4.68 0.22
N ASN A 275 -23.72 -5.12 0.82
CA ASN A 275 -23.55 -6.48 1.32
C ASN A 275 -22.68 -6.51 2.58
N THR A 276 -22.82 -7.60 3.37
CA THR A 276 -22.04 -7.85 4.60
C THR A 276 -21.76 -9.34 4.74
N TRP A 277 -20.49 -9.67 4.89
CA TRP A 277 -20.02 -11.01 5.24
C TRP A 277 -19.60 -11.02 6.71
N ASP A 278 -20.38 -11.69 7.53
CA ASP A 278 -20.12 -11.87 8.96
C ASP A 278 -19.52 -13.25 9.20
N LEU A 279 -18.21 -13.31 9.42
CA LEU A 279 -17.49 -14.55 9.58
C LEU A 279 -17.88 -15.33 10.84
N ASN A 280 -18.45 -14.67 11.84
CA ASN A 280 -19.02 -15.37 13.01
C ASN A 280 -20.20 -16.25 12.66
N ASN A 281 -20.93 -15.94 11.58
CA ASN A 281 -22.05 -16.77 11.12
C ASN A 281 -21.56 -17.93 10.24
N SER A 282 -20.62 -17.66 9.34
CA SER A 282 -20.17 -18.64 8.34
C SER A 282 -19.04 -19.55 8.81
N LEU A 283 -18.35 -19.22 9.92
CA LEU A 283 -17.24 -20.01 10.44
C LEU A 283 -17.42 -20.37 11.92
N ASP A 284 -16.52 -21.22 12.43
CA ASP A 284 -16.45 -21.62 13.85
C ASP A 284 -15.61 -20.60 14.64
N ASN A 285 -16.25 -19.61 15.24
CA ASN A 285 -15.60 -18.61 16.07
C ASN A 285 -15.07 -19.15 17.42
N SER A 286 -15.36 -20.41 17.76
CA SER A 286 -14.78 -21.10 18.92
C SER A 286 -13.43 -21.74 18.62
N ARG A 287 -13.11 -21.93 17.34
CA ARG A 287 -11.83 -22.49 16.92
C ARG A 287 -10.70 -21.53 17.32
N ARG A 288 -9.72 -22.07 18.03
CA ARG A 288 -8.51 -21.33 18.41
C ARG A 288 -7.36 -21.81 17.54
N GLY A 289 -7.42 -21.51 16.24
CA GLY A 289 -6.52 -21.90 15.17
C GLY A 289 -5.12 -22.29 15.65
N TRP A 290 -4.18 -21.40 15.49
CA TRP A 290 -2.85 -21.57 16.06
C TRP A 290 -2.54 -20.49 17.12
N PRO A 291 -1.76 -20.84 18.16
CA PRO A 291 -1.46 -19.93 19.25
C PRO A 291 -0.70 -18.69 18.75
N THR A 292 -0.98 -17.55 19.35
CA THR A 292 -0.29 -16.29 19.06
C THR A 292 -0.13 -15.47 20.33
N ASP A 293 0.93 -14.67 20.38
CA ASP A 293 1.16 -13.63 21.37
C ASP A 293 0.81 -12.22 20.83
N LEU A 294 0.27 -12.15 19.60
CA LEU A 294 -0.06 -10.90 18.90
C LEU A 294 -1.52 -10.49 19.06
N ALA A 295 -2.38 -11.37 19.55
CA ALA A 295 -3.81 -11.12 19.69
C ALA A 295 -4.43 -11.91 20.85
N ASP A 296 -5.49 -11.35 21.46
CA ASP A 296 -6.39 -12.13 22.30
C ASP A 296 -7.40 -12.86 21.39
N LEU A 297 -7.20 -14.17 21.22
CA LEU A 297 -8.06 -15.00 20.35
C LEU A 297 -9.52 -15.09 20.80
N ASN A 298 -9.92 -14.54 21.94
CA ASN A 298 -11.32 -14.44 22.31
C ASN A 298 -12.01 -13.25 21.63
N GLU A 299 -11.26 -12.21 21.32
CA GLU A 299 -11.73 -11.00 20.65
C GLU A 299 -11.34 -11.02 19.17
N ASP A 300 -10.06 -11.29 18.88
CA ASP A 300 -9.44 -11.28 17.55
C ASP A 300 -9.18 -12.72 17.07
N TRP A 301 -10.26 -13.49 16.92
CA TRP A 301 -10.19 -14.94 16.65
C TRP A 301 -9.83 -15.28 15.21
N PHE A 302 -10.20 -14.44 14.23
CA PHE A 302 -9.97 -14.65 12.80
C PHE A 302 -8.85 -13.77 12.27
N HIS A 303 -8.89 -12.48 12.59
CA HIS A 303 -7.98 -11.45 12.13
C HIS A 303 -7.94 -11.33 10.61
N ALA A 304 -9.03 -10.86 10.01
CA ALA A 304 -9.12 -10.62 8.57
C ALA A 304 -8.11 -9.55 8.16
N ASN A 305 -7.06 -9.95 7.45
CA ASN A 305 -5.93 -9.09 7.12
C ASN A 305 -5.74 -8.80 5.63
N ALA A 306 -6.46 -9.50 4.77
CA ALA A 306 -6.45 -9.23 3.33
C ALA A 306 -7.71 -9.78 2.65
N LEU A 307 -8.09 -9.12 1.57
CA LEU A 307 -9.21 -9.48 0.70
C LEU A 307 -8.72 -9.67 -0.73
N GLU A 308 -9.36 -10.59 -1.44
CA GLU A 308 -9.31 -10.72 -2.88
C GLU A 308 -10.74 -10.94 -3.40
N TYR A 309 -11.01 -10.57 -4.63
CA TYR A 309 -12.31 -10.74 -5.27
C TYR A 309 -12.22 -11.60 -6.53
N SER A 310 -12.98 -12.68 -6.54
CA SER A 310 -13.15 -13.53 -7.72
C SER A 310 -14.27 -12.99 -8.60
N ALA A 311 -13.90 -12.34 -9.70
CA ALA A 311 -14.87 -11.82 -10.66
C ALA A 311 -15.56 -12.93 -11.48
N GLU A 312 -14.97 -14.12 -11.55
CA GLU A 312 -15.55 -15.28 -12.26
C GLU A 312 -16.77 -15.83 -11.53
N ASP A 313 -16.71 -15.89 -10.20
CA ASP A 313 -17.74 -16.51 -9.36
C ASP A 313 -18.58 -15.51 -8.60
N ASP A 314 -18.21 -14.21 -8.63
CA ASP A 314 -18.76 -13.16 -7.76
C ASP A 314 -18.63 -13.52 -6.27
N GLU A 315 -17.44 -13.95 -5.85
CA GLU A 315 -17.15 -14.39 -4.49
C GLU A 315 -15.96 -13.62 -3.89
N ILE A 316 -15.88 -13.57 -2.56
CA ILE A 316 -14.75 -12.96 -1.87
C ILE A 316 -13.83 -14.03 -1.29
N ILE A 317 -12.53 -13.74 -1.28
CA ILE A 317 -11.51 -14.54 -0.61
C ILE A 317 -10.96 -13.69 0.55
N VAL A 318 -11.05 -14.25 1.76
CA VAL A 318 -10.63 -13.55 2.98
C VAL A 318 -9.49 -14.32 3.63
N SER A 319 -8.37 -13.65 3.84
CA SER A 319 -7.25 -14.19 4.62
C SER A 319 -7.45 -13.88 6.09
N GLY A 320 -7.48 -14.91 6.92
CA GLY A 320 -7.52 -14.82 8.38
C GLY A 320 -6.20 -15.23 8.98
N ARG A 321 -5.50 -14.32 9.62
CA ARG A 321 -4.14 -14.55 10.16
C ARG A 321 -4.04 -15.80 11.03
N THR A 322 -5.06 -16.07 11.84
CA THR A 322 -5.05 -17.14 12.83
C THR A 322 -5.87 -18.38 12.43
N GLN A 323 -6.56 -18.34 11.28
CA GLN A 323 -7.47 -19.40 10.86
C GLN A 323 -7.12 -20.06 9.53
N GLY A 324 -6.66 -19.27 8.55
CA GLY A 324 -6.43 -19.72 7.18
C GLY A 324 -7.06 -18.78 6.15
N VAL A 325 -7.29 -19.26 4.94
CA VAL A 325 -7.96 -18.50 3.88
C VAL A 325 -9.30 -19.15 3.57
N VAL A 326 -10.34 -18.32 3.48
CA VAL A 326 -11.71 -18.78 3.18
C VAL A 326 -12.25 -18.07 1.95
N LYS A 327 -13.02 -18.77 1.14
CA LYS A 327 -13.80 -18.21 0.03
C LYS A 327 -15.28 -18.27 0.38
N LEU A 328 -15.99 -17.18 0.14
CA LEU A 328 -17.37 -16.98 0.53
C LEU A 328 -18.18 -16.41 -0.64
N ASN A 329 -19.39 -16.93 -0.84
CA ASN A 329 -20.33 -16.41 -1.82
C ASN A 329 -21.05 -15.15 -1.32
N GLN A 330 -21.89 -14.55 -2.17
CA GLN A 330 -22.66 -13.35 -1.86
C GLN A 330 -23.67 -13.51 -0.71
N GLN A 331 -24.03 -14.76 -0.34
CA GLN A 331 -24.92 -15.10 0.76
C GLN A 331 -24.18 -15.38 2.07
N ASN A 332 -22.87 -15.09 2.11
CA ASN A 332 -21.99 -15.40 3.25
C ASN A 332 -21.87 -16.90 3.54
N GLU A 333 -22.03 -17.77 2.53
CA GLU A 333 -21.83 -19.22 2.63
C GLU A 333 -20.41 -19.58 2.19
N VAL A 334 -19.80 -20.55 2.88
CA VAL A 334 -18.43 -20.99 2.59
C VAL A 334 -18.37 -21.82 1.32
N SER A 335 -17.52 -21.43 0.37
CA SER A 335 -17.18 -22.20 -0.84
C SER A 335 -16.04 -23.16 -0.58
N TYR A 336 -14.95 -22.72 0.06
CA TYR A 336 -13.88 -23.59 0.55
C TYR A 336 -13.12 -22.98 1.73
N ILE A 337 -12.37 -23.82 2.43
CA ILE A 337 -11.44 -23.46 3.51
C ILE A 337 -10.05 -24.01 3.19
N LEU A 338 -9.07 -23.12 3.02
CA LEU A 338 -7.65 -23.43 2.89
C LEU A 338 -7.00 -23.25 4.27
N ALA A 339 -6.92 -24.33 5.03
CA ALA A 339 -6.31 -24.37 6.35
C ALA A 339 -6.04 -25.82 6.76
N PRO A 340 -5.14 -26.08 7.74
CA PRO A 340 -5.08 -27.37 8.40
C PRO A 340 -6.45 -27.82 8.93
N HIS A 341 -6.74 -29.11 8.83
CA HIS A 341 -8.06 -29.67 9.15
C HIS A 341 -8.40 -29.68 10.64
N ARG A 342 -7.42 -29.46 11.47
CA ARG A 342 -7.54 -29.53 12.92
C ARG A 342 -8.59 -28.59 13.48
N ASP A 343 -9.45 -29.13 14.35
CA ASP A 343 -10.42 -28.43 15.20
C ASP A 343 -11.52 -27.63 14.45
N TRP A 344 -11.79 -27.92 13.18
CA TRP A 344 -12.95 -27.38 12.49
C TRP A 344 -14.23 -28.16 12.88
N ASN A 345 -15.24 -27.43 13.38
CA ASN A 345 -16.52 -27.96 13.82
C ASN A 345 -17.66 -27.39 12.96
N THR A 346 -18.65 -26.78 13.62
CA THR A 346 -19.80 -26.14 12.96
C THR A 346 -19.64 -24.62 12.99
N SER A 347 -20.09 -23.98 11.91
CA SER A 347 -20.23 -22.53 11.83
C SER A 347 -21.25 -21.99 12.83
N GLY A 348 -21.31 -20.67 12.96
CA GLY A 348 -22.29 -19.99 13.82
C GLY A 348 -23.74 -20.26 13.41
N ASP A 349 -24.01 -20.51 12.12
CA ASP A 349 -25.32 -20.89 11.59
C ASP A 349 -25.62 -22.38 11.69
N GLY A 350 -24.67 -23.22 12.17
CA GLY A 350 -24.82 -24.65 12.39
C GLY A 350 -24.40 -25.55 11.23
N THR A 351 -23.74 -25.01 10.22
CA THR A 351 -23.23 -25.78 9.06
C THR A 351 -21.95 -26.52 9.46
N ASP A 352 -21.84 -27.81 9.08
CA ASP A 352 -20.62 -28.61 9.27
C ASP A 352 -19.50 -28.12 8.33
N LEU A 353 -18.43 -27.57 8.89
CA LEU A 353 -17.33 -26.98 8.14
C LEU A 353 -16.35 -28.00 7.55
N ALA A 354 -16.35 -29.23 8.01
CA ALA A 354 -15.46 -30.29 7.51
C ALA A 354 -15.65 -30.55 6.00
N GLN A 355 -16.85 -30.33 5.47
CA GLN A 355 -17.15 -30.50 4.04
C GLN A 355 -16.50 -29.50 3.10
N PHE A 356 -16.01 -28.37 3.63
CA PHE A 356 -15.39 -27.29 2.85
C PHE A 356 -13.86 -27.30 2.92
N LEU A 357 -13.28 -28.17 3.75
CA LEU A 357 -11.83 -28.28 3.90
C LEU A 357 -11.20 -28.86 2.64
N LEU A 358 -10.15 -28.21 2.14
CA LEU A 358 -9.42 -28.68 0.97
C LEU A 358 -8.49 -29.84 1.33
N THR A 359 -8.54 -30.91 0.54
CA THR A 359 -7.65 -32.07 0.69
C THR A 359 -6.38 -31.87 -0.12
N PRO A 360 -5.18 -31.88 0.50
CA PRO A 360 -3.93 -31.74 -0.22
C PRO A 360 -3.66 -32.90 -1.17
N LEU A 361 -3.04 -32.58 -2.33
CA LEU A 361 -2.54 -33.54 -3.31
C LEU A 361 -1.02 -33.60 -3.31
N ASP A 362 -0.47 -34.77 -3.59
CA ASP A 362 0.96 -34.96 -3.86
C ASP A 362 1.32 -34.56 -5.31
N ALA A 363 2.59 -34.68 -5.70
CA ALA A 363 3.08 -34.37 -7.04
C ALA A 363 2.41 -35.22 -8.14
N ASN A 364 1.84 -36.38 -7.80
CA ASN A 364 1.18 -37.33 -8.72
C ASN A 364 -0.35 -37.21 -8.69
N ASP A 365 -0.88 -36.12 -8.15
CA ASP A 365 -2.32 -35.86 -8.00
C ASP A 365 -3.05 -36.89 -7.12
N GLN A 366 -2.32 -37.54 -6.16
CA GLN A 366 -2.92 -38.43 -5.20
C GLN A 366 -3.24 -37.68 -3.89
N PRO A 367 -4.42 -37.91 -3.31
CA PRO A 367 -4.76 -37.31 -2.01
C PRO A 367 -3.77 -37.71 -0.91
N ILE A 368 -3.26 -36.74 -0.21
CA ILE A 368 -2.46 -36.93 1.00
C ILE A 368 -3.42 -37.20 2.14
N THR A 369 -3.38 -38.43 2.68
CA THR A 369 -4.29 -38.90 3.74
C THR A 369 -3.62 -39.05 5.09
N ASP A 370 -2.36 -38.67 5.22
CA ASP A 370 -1.63 -38.63 6.49
C ASP A 370 -2.28 -37.60 7.41
N LEU A 371 -2.79 -38.04 8.55
CA LEU A 371 -3.50 -37.17 9.50
C LEU A 371 -2.60 -36.05 10.08
N ASP A 372 -1.32 -36.34 10.28
CA ASP A 372 -0.39 -35.32 10.79
C ASP A 372 -0.16 -34.20 9.76
N VAL A 373 -0.20 -34.54 8.46
CA VAL A 373 -0.15 -33.54 7.37
C VAL A 373 -1.47 -32.79 7.29
N LEU A 374 -2.61 -33.49 7.31
CA LEU A 374 -3.93 -32.85 7.28
C LEU A 374 -4.12 -31.89 8.46
N ASP A 375 -3.72 -32.29 9.65
CA ASP A 375 -3.79 -31.45 10.86
C ASP A 375 -2.70 -30.37 10.92
N GLY A 376 -1.76 -30.36 9.97
CA GLY A 376 -0.71 -29.35 9.89
C GLY A 376 0.43 -29.52 10.89
N THR A 377 0.54 -30.66 11.59
CA THR A 377 1.63 -30.89 12.56
C THR A 377 2.97 -31.22 11.90
N VAL A 378 2.93 -31.73 10.66
CA VAL A 378 4.09 -31.98 9.81
C VAL A 378 3.81 -31.52 8.38
N ASN A 379 4.86 -31.28 7.61
CA ASN A 379 4.77 -31.00 6.19
C ASN A 379 4.95 -32.28 5.36
N HIS A 380 4.26 -32.35 4.20
CA HIS A 380 4.57 -33.34 3.17
C HIS A 380 5.68 -32.80 2.24
N PRO A 381 6.52 -33.65 1.61
CA PRO A 381 7.52 -33.18 0.64
C PRO A 381 6.96 -32.33 -0.50
N ASP A 382 5.75 -32.61 -0.94
CA ASP A 382 5.07 -31.93 -2.06
C ASP A 382 4.05 -30.88 -1.63
N PHE A 383 3.76 -30.77 -0.31
CA PHE A 383 2.72 -29.87 0.19
C PHE A 383 3.02 -29.33 1.59
N GLU A 384 2.83 -28.02 1.75
CA GLU A 384 2.88 -27.35 3.04
C GLU A 384 1.72 -26.34 3.13
N TRP A 385 1.01 -26.33 4.26
CA TRP A 385 0.03 -25.31 4.59
C TRP A 385 0.67 -23.92 4.71
N SER A 386 -0.10 -22.86 4.41
CA SER A 386 0.28 -21.48 4.76
C SER A 386 -0.02 -21.19 6.22
N TRP A 387 0.79 -20.33 6.82
CA TRP A 387 0.72 -20.01 8.25
C TRP A 387 0.85 -18.50 8.47
N TYR A 388 -0.09 -17.92 9.21
CA TYR A 388 -0.10 -16.47 9.50
C TYR A 388 -0.14 -15.61 8.22
N GLN A 389 -0.66 -16.17 7.17
CA GLN A 389 -0.60 -15.66 5.81
C GLN A 389 -1.26 -14.28 5.66
N HIS A 390 -0.82 -13.57 4.62
CA HIS A 390 -1.36 -12.31 4.14
C HIS A 390 -1.50 -12.35 2.62
N SER A 391 -2.18 -11.35 2.05
CA SER A 391 -2.15 -11.05 0.63
C SER A 391 -2.47 -12.24 -0.29
N PRO A 392 -3.64 -12.89 -0.18
CA PRO A 392 -4.11 -13.78 -1.23
C PRO A 392 -4.32 -12.96 -2.51
N ILE A 393 -3.90 -13.51 -3.65
CA ILE A 393 -4.16 -12.94 -4.97
C ILE A 393 -4.57 -14.05 -5.94
N LEU A 394 -5.53 -13.77 -6.81
CA LEU A 394 -5.89 -14.65 -7.91
C LEU A 394 -4.93 -14.44 -9.08
N MET A 395 -4.30 -15.53 -9.50
CA MET A 395 -3.41 -15.56 -10.65
C MET A 395 -4.21 -15.62 -11.96
N PRO A 396 -3.65 -15.16 -13.10
CA PRO A 396 -4.33 -15.25 -14.40
C PRO A 396 -4.72 -16.68 -14.83
N ASN A 397 -4.08 -17.69 -14.26
CA ASN A 397 -4.37 -19.12 -14.49
C ASN A 397 -5.49 -19.66 -13.56
N GLY A 398 -6.08 -18.83 -12.69
CA GLY A 398 -7.08 -19.21 -11.71
C GLY A 398 -6.53 -19.72 -10.38
N ASN A 399 -5.22 -19.92 -10.26
CA ASN A 399 -4.60 -20.37 -9.02
C ASN A 399 -4.59 -19.25 -7.96
N LEU A 400 -4.45 -19.62 -6.70
CA LEU A 400 -4.33 -18.70 -5.58
C LEU A 400 -2.87 -18.59 -5.14
N MET A 401 -2.29 -17.40 -5.21
CA MET A 401 -0.96 -17.13 -4.63
C MET A 401 -1.12 -16.37 -3.31
N ILE A 402 -0.28 -16.69 -2.33
CA ILE A 402 -0.37 -16.17 -0.96
C ILE A 402 1.03 -15.81 -0.45
N PHE A 403 1.13 -14.73 0.34
CA PHE A 403 2.29 -14.51 1.19
C PHE A 403 2.13 -15.33 2.48
N ASP A 404 2.85 -16.44 2.58
CA ASP A 404 2.90 -17.31 3.74
C ASP A 404 3.98 -16.79 4.71
N ASN A 405 3.57 -16.10 5.77
CA ASN A 405 4.50 -15.53 6.75
C ASN A 405 5.26 -16.61 7.52
N GLY A 406 4.64 -17.76 7.77
CA GLY A 406 5.28 -18.91 8.41
C GLY A 406 5.42 -18.80 9.92
N ASP A 407 4.79 -17.82 10.57
CA ASP A 407 4.80 -17.73 12.04
C ASP A 407 4.03 -18.90 12.65
N ASN A 408 4.52 -19.45 13.75
CA ASN A 408 3.97 -20.65 14.40
C ASN A 408 3.75 -21.87 13.47
N ARG A 409 4.49 -21.98 12.37
CA ARG A 409 4.43 -23.09 11.42
C ARG A 409 4.48 -24.43 12.12
N ASN A 410 3.56 -25.34 11.76
CA ASN A 410 3.39 -26.65 12.38
C ASN A 410 3.16 -26.60 13.91
N TYR A 411 2.54 -25.51 14.41
CA TYR A 411 2.31 -25.24 15.85
C TYR A 411 3.61 -25.12 16.67
N ILE A 412 4.73 -24.89 16.01
CA ILE A 412 6.03 -24.69 16.67
C ILE A 412 6.34 -23.20 16.65
N ASN A 413 6.65 -22.64 17.81
CA ASN A 413 7.06 -21.23 17.94
C ASN A 413 8.48 -21.03 17.34
N ALA A 414 8.58 -21.20 16.02
CA ALA A 414 9.77 -20.96 15.24
C ALA A 414 9.38 -20.80 13.77
N GLY A 415 9.24 -19.60 13.31
CA GLY A 415 9.07 -19.30 11.88
C GLY A 415 10.43 -19.21 11.22
N PRO A 416 10.96 -20.28 10.58
CA PRO A 416 12.29 -20.23 9.99
C PRO A 416 12.33 -19.50 8.66
N TYR A 417 11.19 -19.27 8.02
CA TYR A 417 11.08 -18.62 6.70
C TYR A 417 9.66 -18.12 6.42
N SER A 418 9.58 -17.10 5.58
CA SER A 418 8.38 -16.72 4.83
C SER A 418 8.56 -17.10 3.37
N ARG A 419 7.44 -17.22 2.64
CA ARG A 419 7.46 -17.56 1.22
C ARG A 419 6.26 -16.99 0.49
N ALA A 420 6.42 -16.73 -0.79
CA ALA A 420 5.31 -16.72 -1.73
C ALA A 420 4.98 -18.18 -2.09
N VAL A 421 3.73 -18.56 -2.08
CA VAL A 421 3.29 -19.90 -2.45
C VAL A 421 2.05 -19.83 -3.32
N GLU A 422 2.02 -20.63 -4.39
CA GLU A 422 0.88 -20.76 -5.30
C GLU A 422 0.24 -22.12 -5.15
N TYR A 423 -1.07 -22.10 -5.03
CA TYR A 423 -1.92 -23.29 -4.92
C TYR A 423 -2.88 -23.35 -6.11
N GLU A 424 -2.95 -24.52 -6.73
CA GLU A 424 -4.03 -24.91 -7.62
C GLU A 424 -5.16 -25.50 -6.78
N ILE A 425 -6.37 -24.95 -6.90
CA ILE A 425 -7.54 -25.34 -6.10
C ILE A 425 -8.62 -25.88 -7.04
N ASP A 426 -9.07 -27.10 -6.81
CA ASP A 426 -10.27 -27.67 -7.42
C ASP A 426 -11.43 -27.57 -6.43
N GLU A 427 -12.26 -26.55 -6.62
CA GLU A 427 -13.39 -26.28 -5.73
C GLU A 427 -14.47 -27.37 -5.79
N GLN A 428 -14.63 -28.03 -6.94
CA GLN A 428 -15.64 -29.08 -7.11
C GLN A 428 -15.26 -30.34 -6.32
N ASN A 429 -13.99 -30.73 -6.37
CA ASN A 429 -13.48 -31.91 -5.69
C ASN A 429 -12.92 -31.61 -4.29
N LYS A 430 -12.89 -30.33 -3.90
CA LYS A 430 -12.28 -29.83 -2.64
C LYS A 430 -10.85 -30.32 -2.47
N THR A 431 -10.03 -30.15 -3.51
CA THR A 431 -8.61 -30.50 -3.46
C THR A 431 -7.72 -29.28 -3.68
N ILE A 432 -6.48 -29.38 -3.19
CA ILE A 432 -5.48 -28.33 -3.27
C ILE A 432 -4.11 -28.92 -3.57
N LYS A 433 -3.38 -28.32 -4.50
CA LYS A 433 -2.02 -28.72 -4.87
C LYS A 433 -1.08 -27.53 -4.79
N GLN A 434 0.06 -27.68 -4.13
CA GLN A 434 1.10 -26.66 -4.17
C GLN A 434 1.88 -26.80 -5.49
N VAL A 435 1.88 -25.75 -6.31
CA VAL A 435 2.47 -25.80 -7.66
C VAL A 435 3.72 -24.94 -7.81
N TRP A 436 3.86 -23.89 -7.00
CA TRP A 436 5.04 -23.01 -7.03
C TRP A 436 5.32 -22.43 -5.64
N SER A 437 6.57 -22.10 -5.34
CA SER A 437 6.94 -21.30 -4.17
C SER A 437 8.32 -20.67 -4.33
N TYR A 438 8.53 -19.53 -3.62
CA TYR A 438 9.81 -18.84 -3.50
C TYR A 438 9.96 -18.27 -2.10
N GLY A 439 11.18 -18.24 -1.55
CA GLY A 439 11.53 -17.60 -0.27
C GLY A 439 11.92 -18.59 0.84
N LYS A 440 11.47 -19.86 0.78
CA LYS A 440 11.84 -20.89 1.77
C LYS A 440 13.36 -21.09 1.84
N GLU A 441 14.02 -21.10 0.71
CA GLU A 441 15.48 -21.25 0.56
C GLU A 441 16.27 -20.08 1.13
N ARG A 442 15.64 -18.92 1.29
CA ARG A 442 16.24 -17.73 1.88
C ARG A 442 16.22 -17.75 3.43
N GLY A 443 15.40 -18.62 4.00
CA GLY A 443 15.33 -18.82 5.46
C GLY A 443 14.99 -17.53 6.21
N SER A 444 15.75 -17.23 7.26
CA SER A 444 15.52 -16.06 8.11
C SER A 444 15.83 -14.72 7.44
N GLU A 445 16.49 -14.70 6.30
CA GLU A 445 16.83 -13.47 5.58
C GLU A 445 15.57 -12.72 5.09
N THR A 446 14.53 -13.46 4.75
CA THR A 446 13.25 -12.93 4.28
C THR A 446 12.08 -13.28 5.18
N TYR A 447 12.35 -13.80 6.37
CA TYR A 447 11.30 -14.11 7.33
C TYR A 447 10.66 -12.83 7.86
N ALA A 448 9.38 -12.69 7.62
CA ALA A 448 8.53 -11.59 8.10
C ALA A 448 7.34 -12.17 8.87
N ARG A 449 7.33 -11.99 10.18
CA ARG A 449 6.33 -12.58 11.07
C ARG A 449 4.89 -12.17 10.75
N ILE A 450 4.70 -10.91 10.34
CA ILE A 450 3.40 -10.28 10.10
C ILE A 450 3.46 -9.43 8.84
N VAL A 451 2.31 -8.90 8.40
CA VAL A 451 2.14 -8.01 7.24
C VAL A 451 2.75 -8.61 5.98
N SER A 452 3.26 -7.81 5.05
CA SER A 452 3.91 -8.31 3.83
C SER A 452 2.92 -8.57 2.69
N LYS A 453 3.46 -8.56 1.46
CA LYS A 453 2.65 -8.76 0.26
C LYS A 453 3.35 -9.63 -0.77
N VAL A 454 2.55 -10.31 -1.57
CA VAL A 454 2.93 -10.89 -2.85
C VAL A 454 2.09 -10.25 -3.95
N SER A 455 2.69 -10.01 -5.12
CA SER A 455 1.97 -9.58 -6.32
C SER A 455 2.54 -10.31 -7.54
N TYR A 456 1.69 -10.62 -8.51
CA TYR A 456 2.12 -11.16 -9.80
C TYR A 456 2.08 -10.05 -10.84
N LEU A 457 3.22 -9.80 -11.49
CA LEU A 457 3.39 -8.81 -12.54
C LEU A 457 3.26 -9.53 -13.90
N SER A 458 2.04 -9.53 -14.44
CA SER A 458 1.67 -10.33 -15.61
C SER A 458 2.40 -9.92 -16.89
N ASP A 459 2.70 -8.64 -17.06
CA ASP A 459 3.44 -8.05 -18.18
C ASP A 459 4.89 -8.52 -18.24
N LYS A 460 5.47 -8.89 -17.08
CA LYS A 460 6.84 -9.34 -16.92
C LYS A 460 6.97 -10.83 -16.62
N ASN A 461 5.87 -11.53 -16.34
CA ASN A 461 5.88 -12.89 -15.81
C ASN A 461 6.80 -13.01 -14.59
N SER A 462 6.66 -12.09 -13.64
CA SER A 462 7.47 -12.05 -12.42
C SER A 462 6.60 -11.96 -11.17
N VAL A 463 7.18 -12.29 -10.02
CA VAL A 463 6.54 -12.20 -8.71
C VAL A 463 7.26 -11.15 -7.88
N LEU A 464 6.51 -10.17 -7.37
CA LEU A 464 7.00 -9.21 -6.39
C LEU A 464 6.72 -9.79 -4.99
N PHE A 465 7.78 -10.19 -4.30
CA PHE A 465 7.76 -10.75 -2.95
C PHE A 465 8.30 -9.72 -1.96
N THR A 466 7.46 -9.23 -1.04
CA THR A 466 7.80 -8.08 -0.22
C THR A 466 7.64 -8.35 1.28
N PRO A 467 8.61 -9.03 1.90
CA PRO A 467 8.61 -9.24 3.35
C PRO A 467 8.79 -7.90 4.08
N GLY A 468 7.76 -7.47 4.78
CA GLY A 468 7.57 -6.09 5.29
C GLY A 468 7.80 -5.90 6.78
N SER A 469 8.19 -6.91 7.54
CA SER A 469 8.35 -6.77 8.99
C SER A 469 9.66 -7.35 9.49
N SER A 470 10.55 -6.47 9.90
CA SER A 470 11.78 -6.81 10.67
C SER A 470 12.55 -8.00 10.11
N VAL A 471 12.70 -8.08 8.78
CA VAL A 471 13.47 -9.14 8.13
C VAL A 471 14.96 -8.96 8.38
N SER A 472 15.66 -10.07 8.37
CA SER A 472 17.09 -10.23 8.43
C SER A 472 17.79 -10.00 9.77
N GLY A 473 18.45 -11.03 10.23
CA GLY A 473 19.72 -11.06 10.98
C GLY A 473 19.94 -10.05 12.13
N GLY A 474 18.88 -9.46 12.70
CA GLY A 474 18.98 -8.53 13.82
C GLY A 474 18.97 -7.04 13.47
N VAL A 475 18.86 -6.67 12.20
CA VAL A 475 18.58 -5.29 11.78
C VAL A 475 17.12 -5.23 11.31
N PRO A 476 16.27 -4.39 11.95
CA PRO A 476 14.91 -4.22 11.50
C PRO A 476 14.91 -3.53 10.12
N ALA A 477 14.63 -4.28 9.07
CA ALA A 477 14.54 -3.80 7.70
C ALA A 477 13.39 -4.50 7.00
N GLY A 478 12.94 -3.95 5.88
CA GLY A 478 12.01 -4.61 4.96
C GLY A 478 12.70 -4.89 3.64
N LYS A 479 12.16 -5.80 2.84
CA LYS A 479 12.72 -6.12 1.51
C LYS A 479 11.66 -6.03 0.42
N VAL A 480 12.11 -5.66 -0.76
CA VAL A 480 11.35 -5.68 -2.01
C VAL A 480 12.13 -6.54 -2.98
N ILE A 481 11.57 -7.68 -3.37
CA ILE A 481 12.26 -8.67 -4.18
C ILE A 481 11.37 -9.01 -5.37
N GLU A 482 11.84 -8.77 -6.59
CA GLU A 482 11.20 -9.23 -7.82
C GLU A 482 11.93 -10.46 -8.32
N VAL A 483 11.20 -11.54 -8.60
CA VAL A 483 11.75 -12.78 -9.12
C VAL A 483 11.05 -13.19 -10.40
N ASP A 484 11.80 -13.72 -11.36
CA ASP A 484 11.24 -14.38 -12.54
C ASP A 484 10.40 -15.59 -12.12
N TYR A 485 9.16 -15.66 -12.57
CA TYR A 485 8.24 -16.73 -12.16
C TYR A 485 8.70 -18.12 -12.58
N GLY A 486 9.26 -18.24 -13.79
CA GLY A 486 9.68 -19.52 -14.32
C GLY A 486 10.99 -20.04 -13.72
N THR A 487 11.99 -19.18 -13.58
CA THR A 487 13.35 -19.57 -13.14
C THR A 487 13.61 -19.32 -11.66
N LYS A 488 12.79 -18.48 -11.01
CA LYS A 488 12.96 -18.00 -9.63
C LYS A 488 14.25 -17.20 -9.41
N SER A 489 14.87 -16.70 -10.48
CA SER A 489 16.03 -15.82 -10.39
C SER A 489 15.58 -14.42 -9.93
N VAL A 490 16.39 -13.81 -9.07
CA VAL A 490 16.14 -12.44 -8.59
C VAL A 490 16.41 -11.46 -9.73
N LEU A 491 15.41 -10.66 -10.09
CA LEU A 491 15.47 -9.62 -11.12
C LEU A 491 15.75 -8.25 -10.52
N PHE A 492 15.26 -8.02 -9.30
CA PHE A 492 15.46 -6.79 -8.54
C PHE A 492 15.41 -7.12 -7.04
N GLU A 493 16.27 -6.49 -6.26
CA GLU A 493 16.18 -6.54 -4.80
C GLU A 493 16.58 -5.22 -4.18
N ALA A 494 15.72 -4.72 -3.27
CA ALA A 494 15.99 -3.55 -2.47
C ALA A 494 15.74 -3.83 -0.98
N THR A 495 16.56 -3.22 -0.13
CA THR A 495 16.39 -3.20 1.32
C THR A 495 15.91 -1.83 1.77
N ILE A 496 14.81 -1.79 2.51
CA ILE A 496 14.25 -0.58 3.11
C ILE A 496 14.76 -0.52 4.55
N ASN A 497 15.70 0.39 4.81
CA ASN A 497 16.34 0.54 6.10
C ASN A 497 15.63 1.60 6.93
N PRO A 498 15.27 1.33 8.21
CA PRO A 498 14.65 2.33 9.06
C PRO A 498 15.61 3.49 9.32
N PRO A 499 15.11 4.72 9.49
CA PRO A 499 15.93 5.82 9.97
C PRO A 499 16.37 5.56 11.42
N ASN A 500 17.45 6.21 11.85
CA ASN A 500 18.02 6.04 13.20
C ASN A 500 17.06 6.39 14.35
N THR A 501 15.96 7.04 14.05
CA THR A 501 14.91 7.43 15.00
C THR A 501 13.84 6.36 15.22
N ILE A 502 13.85 5.27 14.41
CA ILE A 502 12.83 4.21 14.41
C ILE A 502 13.50 2.88 14.69
N PHE A 503 12.98 2.15 15.68
CA PHE A 503 13.57 0.87 16.12
C PHE A 503 13.17 -0.32 15.24
N ASN A 504 12.03 -0.24 14.55
CA ASN A 504 11.52 -1.27 13.66
C ASN A 504 10.90 -0.64 12.43
N ILE A 505 11.07 -1.29 11.30
CA ILE A 505 10.33 -0.97 10.08
C ILE A 505 9.24 -2.01 9.88
N SER A 506 8.08 -1.56 9.46
CA SER A 506 7.02 -2.41 8.93
C SER A 506 6.30 -1.70 7.80
N PHE A 507 5.83 -2.49 6.86
CA PHE A 507 4.89 -2.03 5.83
C PHE A 507 3.95 -3.18 5.47
N HIS A 508 2.67 -2.85 5.30
CA HIS A 508 1.67 -3.84 4.91
C HIS A 508 1.92 -4.35 3.51
N ASN A 509 2.20 -3.44 2.59
CA ASN A 509 2.40 -3.80 1.20
C ASN A 509 3.46 -2.94 0.53
N VAL A 510 4.02 -3.50 -0.54
CA VAL A 510 4.68 -2.76 -1.60
C VAL A 510 3.97 -3.12 -2.90
N LEU A 511 3.66 -2.11 -3.69
CA LEU A 511 2.99 -2.24 -4.98
C LEU A 511 3.85 -1.64 -6.08
N ARG A 512 3.91 -2.31 -7.23
CA ARG A 512 4.38 -1.66 -8.46
C ARG A 512 3.31 -0.67 -8.89
N VAL A 513 3.68 0.60 -9.10
CA VAL A 513 2.76 1.70 -9.41
C VAL A 513 3.29 2.53 -10.56
N SER A 514 2.38 3.32 -11.17
CA SER A 514 2.73 4.37 -12.12
C SER A 514 2.59 5.76 -11.48
N LEU A 515 3.44 6.68 -11.89
CA LEU A 515 3.31 8.13 -11.62
C LEU A 515 2.78 8.89 -12.83
N LEU A 516 2.49 8.20 -13.94
CA LEU A 516 2.24 8.81 -15.25
C LEU A 516 0.82 8.59 -15.79
N ASP A 517 0.08 7.69 -15.19
CA ASP A 517 -1.28 7.30 -15.63
C ASP A 517 -2.37 8.13 -14.98
#